data_704e51e50eaca553974c394887f6a3d6
#
_entry.id   704e51e50eaca553974c394887f6a3d6
#
_cell.length_a   1.000
_cell.length_b   1.000
_cell.length_c   1.000
_cell.angle_alpha   90.00
_cell.angle_beta   90.00
_cell.angle_gamma   90.00
#
_symmetry.space_group_name_H-M   'P 1'
#
loop_
_entity.id
_entity.type
_entity.pdbx_description
1 polymer ?
#
loop_
_entity_poly.entity_id
_entity_poly.type
_entity_poly.pdbx_seq_one_letter_code
_entity_poly.pdbx_strand_id
1 'polypeptide(L)'
;MIQYRINIIAMSIQITQFCYCLISISFAFLCFSCACKAANYTGTEWIEAREIMVDQLRAYRIKDEKILAAMGKVKRHLFIPAQLKPSPSYAYGDHPHPIGFDQTISQPYIVAYMTERLELKPGEKVLEIGTGSGYQAAILAELGTTVYSIEIIPLLADHARKILKAEKHESVKVMTGDGYKGWPEYAPFDVIIVTCAPDDVPQALIDQLKEGGRMIIPVGSGFQRLDILRKKEGKILRTNDIPVRFVPMVHGMTTSTNSPVKGK
;
A
#
# COMPACT_ATOMS: atom_id res chain seq x y z
N MET A 1 -48.46 16.22 -63.53
CA MET A 1 -47.26 15.39 -63.33
C MET A 1 -46.26 16.03 -62.34
N ILE A 2 -46.14 17.30 -62.26
CA ILE A 2 -45.18 18.00 -61.35
C ILE A 2 -45.60 17.95 -59.89
N GLN A 3 -46.91 18.06 -59.58
CA GLN A 3 -47.45 18.05 -58.23
C GLN A 3 -47.32 16.68 -57.54
N TYR A 4 -47.35 15.57 -58.30
CA TYR A 4 -47.16 14.21 -57.73
C TYR A 4 -45.70 13.93 -57.33
N ARG A 5 -44.74 14.50 -58.02
CA ARG A 5 -43.32 14.36 -57.69
C ARG A 5 -42.93 15.15 -56.43
N ILE A 6 -43.55 16.31 -56.18
CA ILE A 6 -43.27 17.14 -54.98
C ILE A 6 -43.77 16.43 -53.73
N ASN A 7 -44.94 15.77 -53.77
CA ASN A 7 -45.48 15.06 -52.63
C ASN A 7 -44.68 13.80 -52.28
N ILE A 8 -44.08 13.10 -53.23
CA ILE A 8 -43.24 11.92 -52.98
C ILE A 8 -41.91 12.34 -52.34
N ILE A 9 -41.33 13.48 -52.75
CA ILE A 9 -40.07 13.98 -52.15
C ILE A 9 -40.32 14.51 -50.73
N ALA A 10 -41.42 15.18 -50.46
CA ALA A 10 -41.77 15.66 -49.12
C ALA A 10 -42.03 14.48 -48.14
N MET A 11 -42.68 13.40 -48.61
CA MET A 11 -42.94 12.23 -47.81
C MET A 11 -41.69 11.41 -47.51
N SER A 12 -40.70 11.36 -48.44
CA SER A 12 -39.45 10.67 -48.23
C SER A 12 -38.54 11.43 -47.23
N ILE A 13 -38.58 12.78 -47.23
CA ILE A 13 -37.83 13.60 -46.26
C ILE A 13 -38.39 13.47 -44.83
N GLN A 14 -39.72 13.37 -44.67
CA GLN A 14 -40.35 13.15 -43.37
C GLN A 14 -40.02 11.76 -42.77
N ILE A 15 -40.02 10.72 -43.63
CA ILE A 15 -39.67 9.35 -43.19
C ILE A 15 -38.20 9.27 -42.78
N THR A 16 -37.29 9.93 -43.49
CA THR A 16 -35.87 9.98 -43.17
C THR A 16 -35.61 10.72 -41.85
N GLN A 17 -36.25 11.87 -41.61
CA GLN A 17 -36.15 12.59 -40.33
C GLN A 17 -36.73 11.76 -39.15
N PHE A 18 -37.83 11.00 -39.34
CA PHE A 18 -38.40 10.16 -38.31
C PHE A 18 -37.48 8.98 -37.96
N CYS A 19 -36.81 8.38 -38.95
CA CYS A 19 -35.81 7.32 -38.71
C CYS A 19 -34.56 7.86 -38.00
N TYR A 20 -34.08 9.04 -38.30
CA TYR A 20 -32.93 9.65 -37.58
C TYR A 20 -33.28 10.00 -36.14
N CYS A 21 -34.49 10.43 -35.82
CA CYS A 21 -34.94 10.64 -34.46
C CYS A 21 -35.03 9.36 -33.65
N LEU A 22 -35.53 8.26 -34.24
CA LEU A 22 -35.64 6.96 -33.58
C LEU A 22 -34.26 6.31 -33.32
N ILE A 23 -33.31 6.48 -34.24
CA ILE A 23 -31.93 6.00 -34.09
C ILE A 23 -31.19 6.77 -33.03
N SER A 24 -31.35 8.12 -32.97
CA SER A 24 -30.71 8.94 -31.94
C SER A 24 -31.28 8.72 -30.54
N ILE A 25 -32.57 8.40 -30.40
CA ILE A 25 -33.17 8.05 -29.11
C ILE A 25 -32.72 6.65 -28.65
N SER A 26 -32.57 5.67 -29.56
CA SER A 26 -32.02 4.35 -29.22
C SER A 26 -30.54 4.41 -28.83
N PHE A 27 -29.72 5.29 -29.45
CA PHE A 27 -28.32 5.49 -29.06
C PHE A 27 -28.18 6.21 -27.71
N ALA A 28 -29.10 7.15 -27.42
CA ALA A 28 -29.12 7.84 -26.11
C ALA A 28 -29.53 6.89 -24.96
N PHE A 29 -30.39 5.93 -25.20
CA PHE A 29 -30.79 4.92 -24.21
C PHE A 29 -29.71 3.83 -24.01
N LEU A 30 -28.90 3.51 -25.02
CA LEU A 30 -27.75 2.59 -24.86
C LEU A 30 -26.54 3.22 -24.14
N CYS A 31 -26.36 4.55 -24.22
CA CYS A 31 -25.31 5.25 -23.48
C CYS A 31 -25.66 5.51 -22.02
N PHE A 32 -26.92 5.45 -21.60
CA PHE A 32 -27.33 5.77 -20.22
C PHE A 32 -27.34 4.57 -19.27
N SER A 33 -27.08 3.34 -19.75
CA SER A 33 -26.95 2.17 -18.86
C SER A 33 -25.52 1.73 -18.59
N CYS A 34 -24.51 2.52 -19.00
CA CYS A 34 -23.15 2.42 -18.45
C CYS A 34 -23.01 3.34 -17.22
N ALA A 35 -24.03 3.35 -16.36
CA ALA A 35 -23.84 3.74 -14.98
C ALA A 35 -22.85 2.73 -14.41
N CYS A 36 -21.62 3.19 -14.12
CA CYS A 36 -20.65 2.47 -13.33
C CYS A 36 -21.37 1.92 -12.09
N LYS A 37 -21.90 0.69 -12.16
CA LYS A 37 -22.26 -0.04 -10.96
C LYS A 37 -20.98 -0.12 -10.17
N ALA A 38 -20.90 0.61 -9.06
CA ALA A 38 -19.88 0.35 -8.07
C ALA A 38 -19.94 -1.15 -7.82
N ALA A 39 -18.89 -1.87 -8.22
CA ALA A 39 -18.87 -3.31 -8.06
C ALA A 39 -18.88 -3.58 -6.56
N ASN A 40 -20.02 -4.05 -6.05
CA ASN A 40 -20.12 -4.51 -4.67
C ASN A 40 -19.49 -5.89 -4.62
N TYR A 41 -18.19 -5.95 -4.36
CA TYR A 41 -17.48 -7.20 -4.18
C TYR A 41 -17.98 -7.91 -2.93
N THR A 42 -18.21 -9.20 -3.05
CA THR A 42 -18.61 -10.07 -1.94
C THR A 42 -17.41 -10.40 -1.05
N GLY A 43 -17.66 -10.86 0.17
CA GLY A 43 -16.59 -11.32 1.06
C GLY A 43 -15.72 -12.42 0.43
N THR A 44 -16.32 -13.27 -0.42
CA THR A 44 -15.64 -14.39 -1.08
C THR A 44 -14.58 -13.93 -2.07
N GLU A 45 -14.86 -12.91 -2.91
CA GLU A 45 -13.89 -12.38 -3.88
C GLU A 45 -12.65 -11.78 -3.21
N TRP A 46 -12.82 -11.18 -2.03
CA TRP A 46 -11.70 -10.68 -1.23
C TRP A 46 -10.84 -11.80 -0.65
N ILE A 47 -11.47 -12.92 -0.26
CA ILE A 47 -10.77 -14.09 0.26
C ILE A 47 -9.96 -14.74 -0.87
N GLU A 48 -10.58 -15.02 -2.01
CA GLU A 48 -9.92 -15.63 -3.18
C GLU A 48 -8.73 -14.80 -3.66
N ALA A 49 -8.89 -13.48 -3.81
CA ALA A 49 -7.80 -12.61 -4.23
C ALA A 49 -6.62 -12.62 -3.24
N ARG A 50 -6.91 -12.72 -1.94
CA ARG A 50 -5.88 -12.82 -0.91
C ARG A 50 -5.17 -14.16 -0.94
N GLU A 51 -5.87 -15.25 -1.16
CA GLU A 51 -5.30 -16.59 -1.34
C GLU A 51 -4.39 -16.63 -2.56
N ILE A 52 -4.82 -16.08 -3.69
CA ILE A 52 -4.00 -15.94 -4.91
C ILE A 52 -2.72 -15.16 -4.61
N MET A 53 -2.79 -14.05 -3.86
CA MET A 53 -1.61 -13.28 -3.44
C MET A 53 -0.64 -14.16 -2.62
N VAL A 54 -1.13 -14.93 -1.65
CA VAL A 54 -0.29 -15.81 -0.83
C VAL A 54 0.38 -16.90 -1.68
N ASP A 55 -0.36 -17.51 -2.61
CA ASP A 55 0.20 -18.51 -3.51
C ASP A 55 1.26 -17.92 -4.45
N GLN A 56 1.06 -16.67 -4.90
CA GLN A 56 2.05 -15.94 -5.68
C GLN A 56 3.32 -15.67 -4.87
N LEU A 57 3.19 -15.27 -3.60
CA LEU A 57 4.33 -15.06 -2.70
C LEU A 57 5.12 -16.36 -2.51
N ARG A 58 4.43 -17.49 -2.35
CA ARG A 58 5.05 -18.82 -2.25
C ARG A 58 5.79 -19.19 -3.54
N ALA A 59 5.20 -18.90 -4.70
CA ALA A 59 5.86 -19.09 -6.01
C ALA A 59 7.10 -18.19 -6.17
N TYR A 60 7.11 -17.01 -5.57
CA TYR A 60 8.26 -16.10 -5.51
C TYR A 60 9.28 -16.47 -4.43
N ARG A 61 9.14 -17.66 -3.83
CA ARG A 61 10.07 -18.26 -2.87
C ARG A 61 10.09 -17.60 -1.50
N ILE A 62 9.03 -16.96 -1.07
CA ILE A 62 8.80 -16.71 0.35
C ILE A 62 8.53 -18.06 1.01
N LYS A 63 9.36 -18.45 1.99
CA LYS A 63 9.36 -19.79 2.57
C LYS A 63 8.81 -19.84 4.00
N ASP A 64 8.81 -18.72 4.70
CA ASP A 64 8.30 -18.67 6.06
C ASP A 64 6.78 -18.75 6.08
N GLU A 65 6.24 -19.91 6.43
CA GLU A 65 4.79 -20.16 6.50
C GLU A 65 4.07 -19.26 7.52
N LYS A 66 4.77 -18.73 8.53
CA LYS A 66 4.18 -17.77 9.48
C LYS A 66 3.93 -16.43 8.80
N ILE A 67 4.86 -15.98 7.96
CA ILE A 67 4.71 -14.77 7.16
C ILE A 67 3.59 -14.95 6.15
N LEU A 68 3.57 -16.06 5.41
CA LEU A 68 2.50 -16.38 4.46
C LEU A 68 1.12 -16.41 5.16
N ALA A 69 1.04 -16.99 6.36
CA ALA A 69 -0.18 -16.99 7.16
C ALA A 69 -0.59 -15.58 7.60
N ALA A 70 0.34 -14.74 8.05
CA ALA A 70 0.08 -13.34 8.39
C ALA A 70 -0.42 -12.55 7.18
N MET A 71 0.23 -12.70 6.02
CA MET A 71 -0.21 -12.09 4.75
C MET A 71 -1.60 -12.57 4.32
N GLY A 72 -1.92 -13.84 4.58
CA GLY A 72 -3.23 -14.44 4.34
C GLY A 72 -4.31 -14.02 5.34
N LYS A 73 -3.94 -13.53 6.52
CA LYS A 73 -4.86 -13.10 7.57
C LYS A 73 -5.20 -11.62 7.49
N VAL A 74 -4.18 -10.76 7.32
CA VAL A 74 -4.35 -9.30 7.29
C VAL A 74 -5.05 -8.87 6.01
N LYS A 75 -6.17 -8.15 6.16
CA LYS A 75 -7.02 -7.71 5.06
C LYS A 75 -6.44 -6.46 4.37
N ARG A 76 -5.45 -6.65 3.50
CA ARG A 76 -4.72 -5.57 2.82
C ARG A 76 -5.63 -4.50 2.22
N HIS A 77 -6.77 -4.87 1.64
CA HIS A 77 -7.71 -3.94 1.02
C HIS A 77 -8.27 -2.88 1.99
N LEU A 78 -8.31 -3.15 3.30
CA LEU A 78 -8.74 -2.19 4.31
C LEU A 78 -7.69 -1.11 4.60
N PHE A 79 -6.43 -1.36 4.24
CA PHE A 79 -5.31 -0.41 4.37
C PHE A 79 -5.13 0.48 3.13
N ILE A 80 -5.95 0.29 2.10
CA ILE A 80 -6.00 1.13 0.91
C ILE A 80 -7.16 2.11 1.08
N PRO A 81 -6.98 3.42 0.80
CA PRO A 81 -8.06 4.40 0.96
C PRO A 81 -9.33 3.99 0.20
N ALA A 82 -10.46 3.98 0.91
CA ALA A 82 -11.75 3.57 0.34
C ALA A 82 -12.20 4.42 -0.86
N GLN A 83 -11.71 5.67 -0.94
CA GLN A 83 -11.98 6.58 -2.05
C GLN A 83 -11.45 6.05 -3.39
N LEU A 84 -10.42 5.21 -3.36
CA LEU A 84 -9.87 4.55 -4.56
C LEU A 84 -10.74 3.38 -5.04
N LYS A 85 -11.76 2.99 -4.25
CA LYS A 85 -12.67 1.87 -4.57
C LYS A 85 -11.91 0.63 -5.08
N PRO A 86 -10.95 0.11 -4.31
CA PRO A 86 -10.11 -0.97 -4.79
C PRO A 86 -10.96 -2.19 -5.16
N SER A 87 -10.62 -2.84 -6.28
CA SER A 87 -11.11 -4.19 -6.58
C SER A 87 -10.26 -5.25 -5.86
N PRO A 88 -10.74 -6.48 -5.71
CA PRO A 88 -9.94 -7.56 -5.14
C PRO A 88 -8.60 -7.75 -5.85
N SER A 89 -8.58 -7.80 -7.18
CA SER A 89 -7.35 -7.91 -7.97
C SER A 89 -6.45 -6.68 -7.85
N TYR A 90 -7.02 -5.47 -7.70
CA TYR A 90 -6.24 -4.28 -7.43
C TYR A 90 -5.57 -4.35 -6.06
N ALA A 91 -6.32 -4.64 -5.02
CA ALA A 91 -5.81 -4.60 -3.64
C ALA A 91 -4.76 -5.68 -3.34
N TYR A 92 -4.88 -6.85 -3.97
CA TYR A 92 -4.01 -8.00 -3.73
C TYR A 92 -3.02 -8.29 -4.86
N GLY A 93 -3.05 -7.50 -5.95
CA GLY A 93 -2.03 -7.54 -6.99
C GLY A 93 -0.64 -7.20 -6.45
N ASP A 94 0.40 -7.82 -7.00
CA ASP A 94 1.77 -7.69 -6.51
C ASP A 94 2.45 -6.41 -7.00
N HIS A 95 1.90 -5.27 -6.61
CA HIS A 95 2.42 -3.94 -6.91
C HIS A 95 2.05 -2.93 -5.81
N PRO A 96 2.78 -1.81 -5.70
CA PRO A 96 2.43 -0.75 -4.75
C PRO A 96 1.19 0.01 -5.20
N HIS A 97 0.44 0.56 -4.24
CA HIS A 97 -0.72 1.42 -4.52
C HIS A 97 -0.63 2.74 -3.77
N PRO A 98 -1.12 3.84 -4.36
CA PRO A 98 -1.14 5.13 -3.67
C PRO A 98 -2.04 5.09 -2.44
N ILE A 99 -1.61 5.79 -1.38
CA ILE A 99 -2.39 5.98 -0.14
C ILE A 99 -2.64 7.46 0.17
N GLY A 100 -2.30 8.35 -0.76
CA GLY A 100 -2.33 9.80 -0.59
C GLY A 100 -0.96 10.37 -0.22
N PHE A 101 -0.83 11.69 -0.27
CA PHE A 101 0.39 12.43 0.09
C PHE A 101 1.64 11.94 -0.66
N ASP A 102 1.51 11.49 -1.90
CA ASP A 102 2.56 10.88 -2.71
C ASP A 102 3.22 9.65 -2.04
N GLN A 103 2.51 9.01 -1.09
CA GLN A 103 2.93 7.78 -0.42
C GLN A 103 2.19 6.57 -0.98
N THR A 104 2.76 5.39 -0.76
CA THR A 104 2.19 4.12 -1.23
C THR A 104 2.16 3.05 -0.14
N ILE A 105 1.16 2.17 -0.20
CA ILE A 105 1.27 0.86 0.44
C ILE A 105 2.18 -0.01 -0.42
N SER A 106 3.21 -0.58 0.17
CA SER A 106 4.25 -1.33 -0.54
C SER A 106 3.69 -2.58 -1.25
N GLN A 107 4.37 -3.01 -2.31
CA GLN A 107 4.11 -4.26 -3.02
C GLN A 107 4.09 -5.46 -2.04
N PRO A 108 3.10 -6.37 -2.12
CA PRO A 108 3.02 -7.53 -1.23
C PRO A 108 4.30 -8.35 -1.12
N TYR A 109 4.96 -8.62 -2.26
CA TYR A 109 6.24 -9.33 -2.27
C TYR A 109 7.31 -8.63 -1.42
N ILE A 110 7.45 -7.31 -1.55
CA ILE A 110 8.45 -6.54 -0.79
C ILE A 110 8.15 -6.57 0.72
N VAL A 111 6.86 -6.46 1.11
CA VAL A 111 6.45 -6.60 2.52
C VAL A 111 6.85 -7.97 3.07
N ALA A 112 6.51 -9.05 2.37
CA ALA A 112 6.84 -10.42 2.78
C ALA A 112 8.35 -10.65 2.79
N TYR A 113 9.06 -10.22 1.76
CA TYR A 113 10.50 -10.37 1.60
C TYR A 113 11.28 -9.68 2.72
N MET A 114 11.01 -8.39 2.96
CA MET A 114 11.68 -7.65 4.02
C MET A 114 11.41 -8.28 5.39
N THR A 115 10.19 -8.74 5.62
CA THR A 115 9.81 -9.40 6.88
C THR A 115 10.55 -10.74 7.04
N GLU A 116 10.67 -11.55 5.99
CA GLU A 116 11.39 -12.82 6.01
C GLU A 116 12.88 -12.64 6.28
N ARG A 117 13.51 -11.61 5.65
CA ARG A 117 14.94 -11.29 5.86
C ARG A 117 15.26 -10.87 7.30
N LEU A 118 14.26 -10.44 8.04
CA LEU A 118 14.40 -10.08 9.46
C LEU A 118 14.35 -11.28 10.42
N GLU A 119 13.92 -12.47 9.98
CA GLU A 119 13.91 -13.67 10.81
C GLU A 119 13.24 -13.43 12.18
N LEU A 120 12.04 -12.84 12.17
CA LEU A 120 11.34 -12.35 13.36
C LEU A 120 10.99 -13.48 14.35
N LYS A 121 11.09 -13.13 15.63
CA LYS A 121 10.67 -14.02 16.71
C LYS A 121 9.53 -13.38 17.52
N PRO A 122 8.54 -14.15 17.97
CA PRO A 122 7.51 -13.64 18.87
C PRO A 122 8.13 -12.96 20.11
N GLY A 123 7.54 -11.84 20.51
CA GLY A 123 7.99 -11.04 21.64
C GLY A 123 9.11 -10.04 21.34
N GLU A 124 9.73 -10.08 20.16
CA GLU A 124 10.73 -9.09 19.79
C GLU A 124 10.12 -7.68 19.66
N LYS A 125 10.93 -6.69 20.06
CA LYS A 125 10.59 -5.26 19.94
C LYS A 125 11.04 -4.76 18.59
N VAL A 126 10.09 -4.33 17.76
CA VAL A 126 10.32 -3.87 16.40
C VAL A 126 10.05 -2.37 16.30
N LEU A 127 10.99 -1.63 15.72
CA LEU A 127 10.77 -0.26 15.26
C LEU A 127 10.53 -0.26 13.76
N GLU A 128 9.41 0.28 13.33
CA GLU A 128 9.09 0.56 11.93
C GLU A 128 9.22 2.06 11.65
N ILE A 129 9.90 2.43 10.57
CA ILE A 129 9.98 3.80 10.06
C ILE A 129 9.21 3.90 8.76
N GLY A 130 8.15 4.72 8.75
CA GLY A 130 7.21 4.87 7.64
C GLY A 130 5.96 4.00 7.82
N THR A 131 5.11 4.32 8.80
CA THR A 131 3.85 3.60 9.04
C THR A 131 2.97 3.54 7.79
N GLY A 132 2.89 4.67 7.05
CA GLY A 132 2.08 4.80 5.85
C GLY A 132 0.63 4.39 6.10
N SER A 133 0.19 3.32 5.43
CA SER A 133 -1.15 2.75 5.61
C SER A 133 -1.33 1.98 6.93
N GLY A 134 -0.25 1.54 7.57
CA GLY A 134 -0.24 0.62 8.71
C GLY A 134 -0.19 -0.88 8.33
N TYR A 135 -0.13 -1.22 7.04
CA TYR A 135 -0.17 -2.62 6.60
C TYR A 135 1.05 -3.43 7.06
N GLN A 136 2.27 -2.89 6.89
CA GLN A 136 3.50 -3.55 7.37
C GLN A 136 3.45 -3.71 8.90
N ALA A 137 3.02 -2.69 9.65
CA ALA A 137 2.86 -2.76 11.10
C ALA A 137 1.88 -3.87 11.52
N ALA A 138 0.76 -4.04 10.79
CA ALA A 138 -0.20 -5.11 11.04
C ALA A 138 0.41 -6.50 10.80
N ILE A 139 1.20 -6.69 9.73
CA ILE A 139 1.92 -7.95 9.47
C ILE A 139 2.91 -8.26 10.60
N LEU A 140 3.69 -7.28 11.05
CA LEU A 140 4.62 -7.45 12.16
C LEU A 140 3.90 -7.86 13.46
N ALA A 141 2.77 -7.22 13.76
CA ALA A 141 1.97 -7.54 14.93
C ALA A 141 1.37 -8.97 14.88
N GLU A 142 0.92 -9.41 13.69
CA GLU A 142 0.42 -10.79 13.49
C GLU A 142 1.50 -11.86 13.74
N LEU A 143 2.76 -11.50 13.57
CA LEU A 143 3.91 -12.36 13.87
C LEU A 143 4.25 -12.39 15.37
N GLY A 144 3.45 -11.74 16.22
CA GLY A 144 3.60 -11.73 17.67
C GLY A 144 4.70 -10.80 18.18
N THR A 145 5.10 -9.79 17.41
CA THR A 145 6.10 -8.79 17.83
C THR A 145 5.44 -7.59 18.52
N THR A 146 6.22 -6.84 19.32
CA THR A 146 5.80 -5.56 19.88
C THR A 146 6.24 -4.43 18.95
N VAL A 147 5.27 -3.81 18.26
CA VAL A 147 5.54 -2.86 17.18
C VAL A 147 5.45 -1.42 17.66
N TYR A 148 6.49 -0.66 17.37
CA TYR A 148 6.57 0.80 17.46
C TYR A 148 6.77 1.33 16.05
N SER A 149 5.90 2.21 15.58
CA SER A 149 5.91 2.70 14.22
C SER A 149 5.90 4.22 14.17
N ILE A 150 6.72 4.83 13.32
CA ILE A 150 6.84 6.28 13.17
C ILE A 150 6.36 6.69 11.78
N GLU A 151 5.49 7.69 11.76
CA GLU A 151 4.98 8.31 10.54
C GLU A 151 5.17 9.82 10.60
N ILE A 152 5.75 10.40 9.55
CA ILE A 152 6.01 11.84 9.51
C ILE A 152 4.78 12.66 9.12
N ILE A 153 3.84 12.05 8.39
CA ILE A 153 2.61 12.70 7.90
C ILE A 153 1.49 12.48 8.91
N PRO A 154 1.04 13.52 9.67
CA PRO A 154 0.07 13.35 10.74
C PRO A 154 -1.23 12.67 10.31
N LEU A 155 -1.73 13.02 9.12
CA LEU A 155 -2.98 12.45 8.58
C LEU A 155 -2.87 10.95 8.25
N LEU A 156 -1.69 10.50 7.79
CA LEU A 156 -1.44 9.06 7.59
C LEU A 156 -1.30 8.34 8.93
N ALA A 157 -0.59 8.92 9.90
CA ALA A 157 -0.47 8.36 11.24
C ALA A 157 -1.84 8.18 11.91
N ASP A 158 -2.72 9.18 11.80
CA ASP A 158 -4.08 9.12 12.36
C ASP A 158 -4.93 8.07 11.64
N HIS A 159 -4.80 7.97 10.31
CA HIS A 159 -5.50 6.96 9.54
C HIS A 159 -5.02 5.55 9.94
N ALA A 160 -3.71 5.33 10.00
CA ALA A 160 -3.12 4.06 10.40
C ALA A 160 -3.57 3.62 11.80
N ARG A 161 -3.57 4.52 12.80
CA ARG A 161 -4.10 4.22 14.14
C ARG A 161 -5.55 3.73 14.10
N LYS A 162 -6.41 4.39 13.29
CA LYS A 162 -7.83 4.02 13.16
C LYS A 162 -7.99 2.62 12.56
N ILE A 163 -7.29 2.32 11.46
CA ILE A 163 -7.39 1.03 10.79
C ILE A 163 -6.78 -0.09 11.64
N LEU A 164 -5.61 0.13 12.24
CA LEU A 164 -4.99 -0.83 13.14
C LEU A 164 -5.91 -1.18 14.31
N LYS A 165 -6.57 -0.20 14.90
CA LYS A 165 -7.57 -0.42 15.95
C LYS A 165 -8.78 -1.21 15.45
N ALA A 166 -9.33 -0.83 14.28
CA ALA A 166 -10.48 -1.52 13.69
C ALA A 166 -10.18 -2.99 13.36
N GLU A 167 -8.96 -3.29 12.93
CA GLU A 167 -8.50 -4.65 12.59
C GLU A 167 -7.85 -5.38 13.79
N LYS A 168 -8.03 -4.87 15.02
CA LYS A 168 -7.58 -5.48 16.29
C LYS A 168 -6.07 -5.60 16.46
N HIS A 169 -5.33 -4.63 15.94
CA HIS A 169 -3.88 -4.46 16.13
C HIS A 169 -3.56 -3.25 17.04
N GLU A 170 -4.36 -3.05 18.10
CA GLU A 170 -4.23 -1.90 19.02
C GLU A 170 -2.91 -1.89 19.79
N SER A 171 -2.21 -3.02 19.85
CA SER A 171 -0.89 -3.12 20.47
C SER A 171 0.20 -2.39 19.70
N VAL A 172 -0.03 -2.10 18.41
CA VAL A 172 0.88 -1.29 17.61
C VAL A 172 0.85 0.16 18.09
N LYS A 173 2.01 0.66 18.53
CA LYS A 173 2.16 2.06 18.93
C LYS A 173 2.60 2.88 17.72
N VAL A 174 1.79 3.85 17.32
CA VAL A 174 2.10 4.75 16.20
C VAL A 174 2.39 6.15 16.73
N MET A 175 3.59 6.66 16.43
CA MET A 175 4.00 8.05 16.73
C MET A 175 4.01 8.89 15.45
N THR A 176 3.55 10.12 15.54
CA THR A 176 3.79 11.13 14.51
C THR A 176 5.14 11.80 14.78
N GLY A 177 6.11 11.67 13.87
CA GLY A 177 7.44 12.18 14.10
C GLY A 177 8.43 11.96 12.97
N ASP A 178 9.64 12.46 13.16
CA ASP A 178 10.74 12.33 12.22
C ASP A 178 11.44 10.98 12.41
N GLY A 179 11.33 10.11 11.42
CA GLY A 179 11.92 8.76 11.42
C GLY A 179 13.43 8.74 11.52
N TYR A 180 14.13 9.79 11.06
CA TYR A 180 15.57 9.91 11.22
C TYR A 180 16.04 9.93 12.69
N LYS A 181 15.16 10.32 13.62
CA LYS A 181 15.43 10.36 15.05
C LYS A 181 15.20 9.02 15.75
N GLY A 182 14.51 8.11 15.08
CA GLY A 182 14.02 6.90 15.71
C GLY A 182 13.07 7.17 16.88
N TRP A 183 13.05 6.28 17.86
CA TRP A 183 12.21 6.42 19.07
C TRP A 183 13.02 6.09 20.33
N PRO A 184 13.88 7.02 20.81
CA PRO A 184 14.81 6.78 21.91
C PRO A 184 14.15 6.30 23.21
N GLU A 185 12.93 6.77 23.49
CA GLU A 185 12.17 6.40 24.70
C GLU A 185 11.96 4.88 24.83
N TYR A 186 11.83 4.19 23.69
CA TYR A 186 11.60 2.76 23.65
C TYR A 186 12.83 1.95 23.20
N ALA A 187 13.94 2.59 22.93
CA ALA A 187 15.18 1.89 22.59
C ALA A 187 15.71 1.05 23.80
N PRO A 188 16.50 -0.01 23.57
CA PRO A 188 16.91 -0.51 22.27
C PRO A 188 15.85 -1.42 21.63
N PHE A 189 15.93 -1.57 20.29
CA PHE A 189 15.05 -2.43 19.50
C PHE A 189 15.78 -3.70 19.05
N ASP A 190 15.10 -4.84 19.12
CA ASP A 190 15.63 -6.10 18.58
C ASP A 190 15.71 -6.05 17.06
N VAL A 191 14.76 -5.36 16.44
CA VAL A 191 14.62 -5.25 15.00
C VAL A 191 14.24 -3.83 14.59
N ILE A 192 14.78 -3.36 13.47
CA ILE A 192 14.36 -2.11 12.82
C ILE A 192 14.02 -2.42 11.35
N ILE A 193 12.85 -1.99 10.90
CA ILE A 193 12.42 -2.05 9.50
C ILE A 193 12.12 -0.65 9.00
N VAL A 194 12.73 -0.25 7.87
CA VAL A 194 12.54 1.06 7.28
C VAL A 194 11.85 0.90 5.92
N THR A 195 10.71 1.55 5.74
CA THR A 195 9.85 1.44 4.56
C THR A 195 9.86 2.69 3.68
N CYS A 196 10.85 3.54 3.86
CA CYS A 196 11.20 4.70 3.03
C CYS A 196 12.72 4.78 2.88
N ALA A 197 13.23 5.40 1.81
CA ALA A 197 14.65 5.38 1.49
C ALA A 197 15.35 6.67 1.90
N PRO A 198 16.24 6.64 2.91
CA PRO A 198 17.22 7.72 3.15
C PRO A 198 18.38 7.60 2.16
N ASP A 199 19.16 8.67 2.02
CA ASP A 199 20.41 8.66 1.23
C ASP A 199 21.45 7.74 1.86
N ASP A 200 21.55 7.75 3.19
CA ASP A 200 22.43 6.91 4.01
C ASP A 200 21.68 6.39 5.25
N VAL A 201 22.22 5.33 5.87
CA VAL A 201 21.65 4.76 7.09
C VAL A 201 21.74 5.79 8.25
N PRO A 202 20.60 6.21 8.84
CA PRO A 202 20.62 7.17 9.94
C PRO A 202 21.33 6.62 11.18
N GLN A 203 22.31 7.39 11.70
CA GLN A 203 23.10 6.96 12.87
C GLN A 203 22.22 6.69 14.09
N ALA A 204 21.19 7.50 14.32
CA ALA A 204 20.26 7.30 15.44
C ALA A 204 19.54 5.93 15.42
N LEU A 205 19.30 5.36 14.24
CA LEU A 205 18.71 4.01 14.13
C LEU A 205 19.75 2.93 14.47
N ILE A 206 21.01 3.13 14.08
CA ILE A 206 22.12 2.24 14.47
C ILE A 206 22.32 2.25 15.99
N ASP A 207 22.28 3.42 16.60
CA ASP A 207 22.47 3.60 18.05
C ASP A 207 21.33 2.90 18.84
N GLN A 208 20.11 2.96 18.32
CA GLN A 208 18.92 2.35 18.91
C GLN A 208 18.77 0.86 18.61
N LEU A 209 19.60 0.30 17.74
CA LEU A 209 19.62 -1.14 17.47
C LEU A 209 20.32 -1.87 18.61
N LYS A 210 19.67 -2.89 19.17
CA LYS A 210 20.19 -3.74 20.23
C LYS A 210 21.41 -4.53 19.76
N GLU A 211 22.30 -4.87 20.70
CA GLU A 211 23.34 -5.88 20.43
C GLU A 211 22.72 -7.21 20.03
N GLY A 212 23.19 -7.80 18.93
CA GLY A 212 22.57 -8.96 18.29
C GLY A 212 21.32 -8.63 17.44
N GLY A 213 20.92 -7.35 17.42
CA GLY A 213 19.77 -6.88 16.64
C GLY A 213 20.07 -6.77 15.15
N ARG A 214 19.01 -6.59 14.36
CA ARG A 214 19.09 -6.48 12.89
C ARG A 214 18.16 -5.42 12.34
N MET A 215 18.59 -4.83 11.24
CA MET A 215 17.83 -3.79 10.53
C MET A 215 17.76 -4.14 9.05
N ILE A 216 16.63 -3.84 8.42
CA ILE A 216 16.48 -3.82 6.97
C ILE A 216 16.03 -2.43 6.54
N ILE A 217 16.72 -1.86 5.56
CA ILE A 217 16.55 -0.47 5.14
C ILE A 217 16.87 -0.31 3.65
N PRO A 218 15.98 0.33 2.85
CA PRO A 218 16.36 0.77 1.51
C PRO A 218 17.25 2.00 1.61
N VAL A 219 18.35 2.05 0.86
CA VAL A 219 19.31 3.17 0.87
C VAL A 219 19.57 3.68 -0.54
N GLY A 220 19.63 4.99 -0.71
CA GLY A 220 19.96 5.70 -1.94
C GLY A 220 18.88 6.63 -2.45
N SER A 221 19.28 7.70 -3.17
CA SER A 221 18.37 8.71 -3.74
C SER A 221 17.93 8.40 -5.19
N GLY A 222 18.86 7.92 -6.02
CA GLY A 222 18.57 7.60 -7.43
C GLY A 222 18.42 6.08 -7.64
N PHE A 223 19.47 5.33 -7.39
CA PHE A 223 19.46 3.88 -7.36
C PHE A 223 19.40 3.42 -5.92
N GLN A 224 18.34 2.70 -5.56
CA GLN A 224 18.12 2.22 -4.21
C GLN A 224 18.37 0.71 -4.11
N ARG A 225 18.92 0.30 -2.98
CA ARG A 225 19.18 -1.10 -2.65
C ARG A 225 18.74 -1.37 -1.21
N LEU A 226 18.21 -2.54 -0.95
CA LEU A 226 17.99 -3.00 0.41
C LEU A 226 19.34 -3.35 1.06
N ASP A 227 19.54 -2.82 2.25
CA ASP A 227 20.65 -3.19 3.11
C ASP A 227 20.13 -3.93 4.34
N ILE A 228 20.84 -4.99 4.69
CA ILE A 228 20.61 -5.73 5.93
C ILE A 228 21.81 -5.45 6.84
N LEU A 229 21.51 -4.88 8.00
CA LEU A 229 22.51 -4.58 9.03
C LEU A 229 22.30 -5.51 10.21
N ARG A 230 23.41 -6.05 10.75
CA ARG A 230 23.42 -6.83 12.00
C ARG A 230 24.43 -6.20 12.95
N LYS A 231 24.02 -5.92 14.19
CA LYS A 231 24.90 -5.39 15.22
C LYS A 231 25.54 -6.56 15.97
N LYS A 232 26.86 -6.64 15.96
CA LYS A 232 27.60 -7.69 16.63
C LYS A 232 28.90 -7.14 17.23
N GLU A 233 29.10 -7.33 18.53
CA GLU A 233 30.27 -6.84 19.26
C GLU A 233 30.49 -5.31 19.09
N GLY A 234 29.39 -4.55 19.17
CA GLY A 234 29.39 -3.10 18.97
C GLY A 234 29.62 -2.64 17.51
N LYS A 235 29.83 -3.55 16.57
CA LYS A 235 30.08 -3.25 15.15
C LYS A 235 28.84 -3.54 14.32
N ILE A 236 28.69 -2.80 13.20
CA ILE A 236 27.65 -3.05 12.21
C ILE A 236 28.22 -3.86 11.04
N LEU A 237 27.66 -5.05 10.85
CA LEU A 237 27.88 -5.85 9.65
C LEU A 237 26.79 -5.48 8.66
N ARG A 238 27.15 -4.91 7.52
CA ARG A 238 26.23 -4.46 6.46
C ARG A 238 26.36 -5.39 5.24
N THR A 239 25.23 -5.88 4.75
CA THR A 239 25.14 -6.68 3.54
C THR A 239 24.14 -6.03 2.59
N ASN A 240 24.57 -5.79 1.35
CA ASN A 240 23.69 -5.32 0.30
C ASN A 240 22.86 -6.49 -0.24
N ASP A 241 21.58 -6.24 -0.46
CA ASP A 241 20.64 -7.25 -0.95
C ASP A 241 20.08 -6.87 -2.34
N ILE A 242 18.79 -6.88 -2.56
CA ILE A 242 18.16 -6.63 -3.85
C ILE A 242 18.00 -5.13 -4.16
N PRO A 243 17.98 -4.75 -5.46
CA PRO A 243 17.57 -3.41 -5.86
C PRO A 243 16.08 -3.22 -5.60
N VAL A 244 15.70 -2.01 -5.17
CA VAL A 244 14.32 -1.65 -4.79
C VAL A 244 14.00 -0.22 -5.21
N ARG A 245 12.71 0.14 -5.06
CA ARG A 245 12.26 1.52 -5.21
C ARG A 245 11.24 1.87 -4.13
N PHE A 246 11.65 2.72 -3.21
CA PHE A 246 10.83 3.28 -2.14
C PHE A 246 10.66 4.79 -2.29
N VAL A 247 9.65 5.33 -1.62
CA VAL A 247 9.52 6.78 -1.45
C VAL A 247 10.69 7.31 -0.62
N PRO A 248 11.15 8.55 -0.85
CA PRO A 248 12.25 9.12 -0.07
C PRO A 248 11.89 9.23 1.42
N MET A 249 12.86 8.97 2.29
CA MET A 249 12.77 9.36 3.69
C MET A 249 13.02 10.86 3.80
N VAL A 250 12.18 11.59 4.52
CA VAL A 250 12.24 13.04 4.59
C VAL A 250 12.40 13.52 6.04
N HIS A 251 13.04 14.68 6.22
CA HIS A 251 13.18 15.36 7.52
C HIS A 251 12.04 16.35 7.76
N GLY A 252 11.73 16.57 9.02
CA GLY A 252 10.75 17.56 9.46
C GLY A 252 9.31 17.09 9.25
N MET A 253 8.37 17.74 9.91
CA MET A 253 6.94 17.53 9.61
C MET A 253 6.63 18.23 8.29
N THR A 254 6.32 17.46 7.25
CA THR A 254 5.82 18.04 6.00
C THR A 254 4.40 18.55 6.24
N THR A 255 4.24 19.86 6.37
CA THR A 255 2.94 20.54 6.28
C THR A 255 2.49 20.58 4.81
N SER A 256 2.60 19.47 4.11
CA SER A 256 2.10 19.38 2.74
C SER A 256 0.58 19.45 2.77
N THR A 257 0.06 20.64 2.52
CA THR A 257 -1.37 20.94 2.35
C THR A 257 -1.90 20.48 0.99
N ASN A 258 -1.22 19.58 0.30
CA ASN A 258 -1.61 19.18 -1.05
C ASN A 258 -2.39 17.88 -1.08
N SER A 259 -3.65 18.10 -1.30
CA SER A 259 -4.71 17.36 -2.01
C SER A 259 -4.94 15.88 -1.68
N PRO A 260 -6.21 15.57 -1.34
CA PRO A 260 -6.70 14.20 -1.36
C PRO A 260 -6.55 13.65 -2.80
N VAL A 261 -6.29 12.36 -2.90
CA VAL A 261 -6.22 11.61 -4.15
C VAL A 261 -7.41 11.98 -5.04
N LYS A 262 -7.17 12.74 -6.11
CA LYS A 262 -8.17 12.93 -7.15
C LYS A 262 -8.24 11.62 -7.93
N GLY A 263 -9.35 10.90 -7.77
CA GLY A 263 -9.69 9.78 -8.65
C GLY A 263 -9.76 10.27 -10.10
N LYS A 264 -9.01 9.65 -10.98
CA LYS A 264 -9.22 9.72 -12.43
C LYS A 264 -10.18 8.63 -12.86
#